data_38efba063aa1885d889ce6b35f69bdbc
#
_entry.id   38efba063aa1885d889ce6b35f69bdbc
#
_cell.length_a   1.000
_cell.length_b   1.000
_cell.length_c   1.000
_cell.angle_alpha   90.00
_cell.angle_beta   90.00
_cell.angle_gamma   90.00
#
_symmetry.space_group_name_H-M   'P 1'
#
loop_
_entity.id
_entity.type
_entity.pdbx_description
1 polymer ?
#
loop_
_entity_poly.entity_id
_entity_poly.type
_entity_poly.pdbx_seq_one_letter_code
_entity_poly.pdbx_strand_id
1 'polypeptide(L)'
;MFKKIVFFISFLSLWSCSNNTPLENCLLNFPVNVTTDLNNPQLINAQTPGGFAELSGGAKGILLFNINGNTFVAYDRICPNTDCSTPMSFERGLVLKCSCDNSEYSVHFGGAPQTDGSPCPAREYRVTKNGSVIRISNF
;
A
#
# COMPACT_ATOMS: atom_id res chain seq x y z
N MET A 1 -34.93 -61.45 0.98
CA MET A 1 -35.11 -60.07 0.54
C MET A 1 -33.92 -59.25 1.03
N PHE A 2 -32.97 -59.02 0.16
CA PHE A 2 -31.80 -58.24 0.52
C PHE A 2 -32.03 -56.77 0.20
N LYS A 3 -32.14 -55.94 1.23
CA LYS A 3 -32.13 -54.50 1.09
C LYS A 3 -30.71 -54.06 0.80
N LYS A 4 -30.46 -53.65 -0.42
CA LYS A 4 -29.22 -53.01 -0.82
C LYS A 4 -29.23 -51.57 -0.25
N ILE A 5 -28.47 -51.34 0.80
CA ILE A 5 -28.17 -50.01 1.31
C ILE A 5 -27.04 -49.49 0.41
N VAL A 6 -27.39 -48.57 -0.48
CA VAL A 6 -26.44 -47.83 -1.25
C VAL A 6 -25.89 -46.71 -0.37
N PHE A 7 -24.68 -46.90 0.12
CA PHE A 7 -23.92 -45.85 0.81
C PHE A 7 -23.47 -44.82 -0.22
N PHE A 8 -24.20 -43.74 -0.32
CA PHE A 8 -23.78 -42.59 -1.10
C PHE A 8 -22.73 -41.85 -0.28
N ILE A 9 -21.45 -42.20 -0.49
CA ILE A 9 -20.33 -41.41 0.05
C ILE A 9 -20.25 -40.16 -0.79
N SER A 10 -20.89 -39.10 -0.31
CA SER A 10 -20.71 -37.76 -0.82
C SER A 10 -19.28 -37.32 -0.54
N PHE A 11 -18.45 -37.41 -1.56
CA PHE A 11 -17.08 -36.87 -1.56
C PHE A 11 -17.20 -35.34 -1.63
N LEU A 12 -17.32 -34.68 -0.47
CA LEU A 12 -17.09 -33.24 -0.39
C LEU A 12 -15.62 -32.99 -0.65
N SER A 13 -15.30 -32.74 -1.90
CA SER A 13 -14.03 -32.12 -2.28
C SER A 13 -14.03 -30.72 -1.70
N LEU A 14 -13.39 -30.54 -0.56
CA LEU A 14 -12.97 -29.25 -0.03
C LEU A 14 -11.97 -28.68 -1.02
N TRP A 15 -12.44 -27.82 -1.90
CA TRP A 15 -11.57 -26.96 -2.67
C TRP A 15 -11.01 -25.93 -1.68
N SER A 16 -9.91 -26.31 -1.04
CA SER A 16 -9.07 -25.39 -0.33
C SER A 16 -8.48 -24.44 -1.37
N CYS A 17 -9.08 -23.28 -1.53
CA CYS A 17 -8.47 -22.14 -2.20
C CYS A 17 -7.34 -21.65 -1.32
N SER A 18 -6.16 -22.24 -1.46
CA SER A 18 -4.93 -21.71 -0.89
C SER A 18 -4.49 -20.54 -1.79
N ASN A 19 -5.03 -19.36 -1.52
CA ASN A 19 -4.50 -18.12 -2.08
C ASN A 19 -3.25 -17.73 -1.28
N ASN A 20 -2.23 -18.54 -1.39
CA ASN A 20 -0.88 -18.15 -0.98
C ASN A 20 -0.31 -17.25 -2.08
N THR A 21 -0.82 -16.03 -2.18
CA THR A 21 -0.05 -14.96 -2.80
C THR A 21 1.09 -14.66 -1.86
N PRO A 22 2.34 -14.81 -2.28
CA PRO A 22 3.48 -14.53 -1.42
C PRO A 22 3.64 -13.01 -1.29
N LEU A 23 2.77 -12.38 -0.47
CA LEU A 23 2.91 -10.99 -0.03
C LEU A 23 4.27 -10.76 0.64
N GLU A 24 4.87 -11.81 1.18
CA GLU A 24 6.20 -11.77 1.79
C GLU A 24 7.29 -11.34 0.80
N ASN A 25 7.17 -11.70 -0.46
CA ASN A 25 8.12 -11.27 -1.50
C ASN A 25 7.89 -9.83 -1.98
N CYS A 26 6.76 -9.24 -1.63
CA CYS A 26 6.42 -7.86 -1.96
C CYS A 26 6.98 -6.84 -0.96
N LEU A 27 7.38 -7.29 0.22
CA LEU A 27 7.76 -6.43 1.33
C LEU A 27 9.28 -6.25 1.36
N LEU A 28 9.76 -5.23 0.66
CA LEU A 28 11.12 -4.75 0.87
C LEU A 28 11.21 -4.16 2.28
N ASN A 29 12.11 -4.69 3.09
CA ASN A 29 12.24 -4.29 4.48
C ASN A 29 13.24 -3.13 4.63
N PHE A 30 12.81 -1.93 4.27
CA PHE A 30 13.56 -0.71 4.57
C PHE A 30 13.10 -0.15 5.91
N PRO A 31 14.02 0.07 6.86
CA PRO A 31 13.66 0.71 8.11
C PRO A 31 13.30 2.18 7.87
N VAL A 32 12.13 2.58 8.35
CA VAL A 32 11.64 3.96 8.28
C VAL A 32 11.27 4.44 9.67
N ASN A 33 11.81 5.59 10.03
CA ASN A 33 11.46 6.31 11.25
C ASN A 33 11.63 7.82 10.97
N VAL A 34 10.59 8.42 10.39
CA VAL A 34 10.58 9.85 10.06
C VAL A 34 9.63 10.55 11.03
N THR A 35 10.13 11.62 11.65
CA THR A 35 9.30 12.53 12.46
C THR A 35 9.38 13.91 11.83
N THR A 36 8.23 14.50 11.58
CA THR A 36 8.12 15.82 10.97
C THR A 36 6.94 16.59 11.59
N ASP A 37 6.83 17.87 11.29
CA ASP A 37 5.78 18.75 11.78
C ASP A 37 5.00 19.33 10.59
N LEU A 38 3.67 19.32 10.68
CA LEU A 38 2.80 19.88 9.62
C LEU A 38 3.01 21.38 9.40
N ASN A 39 3.58 22.10 10.39
CA ASN A 39 3.95 23.50 10.24
C ASN A 39 5.27 23.70 9.46
N ASN A 40 5.98 22.63 9.14
CA ASN A 40 7.14 22.72 8.28
C ASN A 40 6.70 23.18 6.88
N PRO A 41 7.36 24.20 6.28
CA PRO A 41 7.02 24.69 4.94
C PRO A 41 6.97 23.60 3.86
N GLN A 42 7.75 22.54 4.00
CA GLN A 42 7.75 21.38 3.08
C GLN A 42 6.40 20.63 3.08
N LEU A 43 5.66 20.69 4.20
CA LEU A 43 4.38 19.99 4.35
C LEU A 43 3.17 20.90 4.21
N ILE A 44 3.33 22.14 3.78
CA ILE A 44 2.23 23.10 3.70
C ILE A 44 1.05 22.59 2.85
N ASN A 45 1.35 21.90 1.78
CA ASN A 45 0.30 21.31 0.91
C ASN A 45 -0.40 20.11 1.57
N ALA A 46 0.25 19.43 2.51
CA ALA A 46 -0.34 18.30 3.22
C ALA A 46 -1.21 18.73 4.42
N GLN A 47 -1.29 20.01 4.75
CA GLN A 47 -2.12 20.51 5.86
C GLN A 47 -3.62 20.42 5.55
N THR A 48 -4.00 20.47 4.29
CA THR A 48 -5.41 20.43 3.87
C THR A 48 -5.83 19.02 3.44
N PRO A 49 -7.10 18.63 3.67
CA PRO A 49 -7.62 17.37 3.14
C PRO A 49 -7.41 17.24 1.62
N GLY A 50 -6.93 16.09 1.16
CA GLY A 50 -6.58 15.86 -0.23
C GLY A 50 -5.19 16.37 -0.62
N GLY A 51 -4.50 17.07 0.26
CA GLY A 51 -3.14 17.53 0.05
C GLY A 51 -2.08 16.47 0.36
N PHE A 52 -0.88 16.68 -0.13
CA PHE A 52 0.22 15.74 0.02
C PHE A 52 1.57 16.43 0.11
N ALA A 53 2.55 15.69 0.61
CA ALA A 53 3.95 16.09 0.59
C ALA A 53 4.84 14.89 0.23
N GLU A 54 5.98 15.18 -0.36
CA GLU A 54 7.02 14.20 -0.62
C GLU A 54 8.15 14.39 0.39
N LEU A 55 8.51 13.31 1.06
CA LEU A 55 9.51 13.30 2.11
C LEU A 55 10.67 12.38 1.75
N SER A 56 11.84 12.68 2.30
CA SER A 56 12.97 11.77 2.24
C SER A 56 12.76 10.57 3.15
N GLY A 57 13.22 9.40 2.73
CA GLY A 57 13.14 8.16 3.49
C GLY A 57 12.64 7.00 2.64
N GLY A 58 12.56 5.82 3.24
CA GLY A 58 12.23 4.60 2.53
C GLY A 58 13.23 4.24 1.43
N ALA A 59 12.78 3.49 0.44
CA ALA A 59 13.60 3.08 -0.69
C ALA A 59 13.73 4.17 -1.76
N LYS A 60 12.64 4.87 -2.08
CA LYS A 60 12.58 5.86 -3.16
C LYS A 60 11.87 7.17 -2.76
N GLY A 61 11.88 7.50 -1.49
CA GLY A 61 11.13 8.62 -0.94
C GLY A 61 9.74 8.18 -0.47
N ILE A 62 9.10 9.04 0.31
CA ILE A 62 7.82 8.78 0.94
C ILE A 62 6.81 9.80 0.44
N LEU A 63 5.65 9.34 -0.01
CA LEU A 63 4.46 10.15 -0.19
C LEU A 63 3.69 10.18 1.13
N LEU A 64 3.48 11.36 1.71
CA LEU A 64 2.54 11.60 2.81
C LEU A 64 1.27 12.24 2.23
N PHE A 65 0.13 11.59 2.42
CA PHE A 65 -1.15 12.05 1.90
C PHE A 65 -2.15 12.27 3.03
N ASN A 66 -2.83 13.42 3.00
CA ASN A 66 -3.84 13.80 3.96
C ASN A 66 -5.23 13.42 3.44
N ILE A 67 -5.85 12.41 4.04
CA ILE A 67 -7.17 11.93 3.61
C ILE A 67 -8.29 12.92 3.98
N ASN A 68 -8.34 13.38 5.23
CA ASN A 68 -9.49 14.14 5.75
C ASN A 68 -9.13 15.21 6.79
N GLY A 69 -7.88 15.58 6.92
CA GLY A 69 -7.37 16.54 7.91
C GLY A 69 -6.86 15.90 9.20
N ASN A 70 -7.36 14.73 9.57
CA ASN A 70 -6.94 13.98 10.77
C ASN A 70 -6.27 12.65 10.45
N THR A 71 -6.62 12.06 9.33
CA THR A 71 -6.10 10.77 8.89
C THR A 71 -5.10 10.98 7.77
N PHE A 72 -3.91 10.46 7.96
CA PHE A 72 -2.81 10.50 7.00
C PHE A 72 -2.40 9.06 6.66
N VAL A 73 -2.01 8.87 5.42
CA VAL A 73 -1.36 7.65 4.93
C VAL A 73 0.00 7.99 4.33
N ALA A 74 0.90 7.04 4.37
CA ALA A 74 2.23 7.21 3.81
C ALA A 74 2.64 5.97 3.03
N TYR A 75 3.25 6.18 1.88
CA TYR A 75 3.70 5.12 0.98
C TYR A 75 5.13 5.35 0.54
N ASP A 76 5.90 4.27 0.41
CA ASP A 76 7.14 4.32 -0.34
C ASP A 76 6.84 4.56 -1.82
N ARG A 77 7.66 5.36 -2.45
CA ARG A 77 7.52 5.66 -3.89
C ARG A 77 8.29 4.69 -4.79
N ILE A 78 8.72 3.56 -4.24
CA ILE A 78 9.31 2.48 -5.03
C ILE A 78 8.23 1.73 -5.81
N CYS A 79 8.51 1.43 -7.08
CA CYS A 79 7.63 0.55 -7.87
C CYS A 79 7.63 -0.87 -7.30
N PRO A 80 6.48 -1.42 -6.89
CA PRO A 80 6.47 -2.69 -6.16
C PRO A 80 6.60 -3.94 -7.04
N ASN A 81 6.30 -3.85 -8.33
CA ASN A 81 6.23 -5.00 -9.22
C ASN A 81 7.30 -5.01 -10.33
N THR A 82 8.15 -4.00 -10.38
CA THR A 82 9.24 -3.90 -11.33
C THR A 82 10.42 -3.17 -10.74
N ASP A 83 11.62 -3.49 -11.21
CA ASP A 83 12.81 -2.71 -10.87
C ASP A 83 12.79 -1.41 -11.65
N CYS A 84 12.65 -0.29 -10.95
CA CYS A 84 12.55 1.05 -11.50
C CYS A 84 13.41 2.02 -10.71
N SER A 85 14.31 2.73 -11.39
CA SER A 85 15.17 3.73 -10.74
C SER A 85 14.41 5.01 -10.38
N THR A 86 13.31 5.29 -11.08
CA THR A 86 12.49 6.50 -10.89
C THR A 86 11.44 6.26 -9.79
N PRO A 87 11.30 7.17 -8.81
CA PRO A 87 10.20 7.11 -7.86
C PRO A 87 8.84 7.19 -8.56
N MET A 88 7.83 6.52 -7.99
CA MET A 88 6.46 6.67 -8.46
C MET A 88 5.98 8.12 -8.33
N SER A 89 5.21 8.57 -9.31
CA SER A 89 4.51 9.86 -9.29
C SER A 89 3.15 9.74 -8.60
N PHE A 90 2.72 10.80 -7.93
CA PHE A 90 1.37 10.88 -7.37
C PHE A 90 0.47 11.62 -8.36
N GLU A 91 -0.57 10.94 -8.84
CA GLU A 91 -1.41 11.45 -9.92
C GLU A 91 -2.89 11.54 -9.53
N ARG A 92 -3.54 12.57 -10.00
CA ARG A 92 -4.98 12.82 -9.84
C ARG A 92 -5.48 12.85 -8.39
N GLY A 93 -4.59 12.96 -7.41
CA GLY A 93 -4.95 12.86 -6.00
C GLY A 93 -5.45 11.48 -5.56
N LEU A 94 -5.20 10.43 -6.35
CA LEU A 94 -5.80 9.10 -6.18
C LEU A 94 -4.80 7.97 -6.19
N VAL A 95 -3.79 8.04 -7.05
CA VAL A 95 -2.90 6.90 -7.31
C VAL A 95 -1.43 7.29 -7.31
N LEU A 96 -0.61 6.33 -6.88
CA LEU A 96 0.81 6.28 -7.19
C LEU A 96 0.99 5.54 -8.51
N LYS A 97 1.76 6.10 -9.44
CA LYS A 97 2.03 5.51 -10.76
C LYS A 97 3.49 5.23 -10.96
N CYS A 98 3.79 4.01 -11.35
CA CYS A 98 5.12 3.60 -11.79
C CYS A 98 5.36 3.99 -13.25
N SER A 99 6.43 4.74 -13.52
CA SER A 99 6.75 5.15 -14.91
C SER A 99 7.36 4.03 -15.75
N CYS A 100 7.87 2.97 -15.14
CA CYS A 100 8.55 1.88 -15.84
C CYS A 100 7.58 0.87 -16.46
N ASP A 101 6.44 0.60 -15.82
CA ASP A 101 5.44 -0.37 -16.28
C ASP A 101 4.01 0.19 -16.35
N ASN A 102 3.84 1.48 -16.05
CA ASN A 102 2.55 2.18 -15.99
C ASN A 102 1.54 1.60 -14.98
N SER A 103 1.97 0.77 -14.03
CA SER A 103 1.13 0.27 -12.97
C SER A 103 0.70 1.40 -12.02
N GLU A 104 -0.52 1.31 -11.52
CA GLU A 104 -1.13 2.30 -10.63
C GLU A 104 -1.56 1.63 -9.32
N TYR A 105 -1.45 2.37 -8.21
CA TYR A 105 -1.74 1.90 -6.86
C TYR A 105 -2.57 2.93 -6.11
N SER A 106 -3.68 2.50 -5.53
CA SER A 106 -4.59 3.41 -4.84
C SER A 106 -4.06 3.85 -3.47
N VAL A 107 -3.94 5.14 -3.24
CA VAL A 107 -3.57 5.68 -1.91
C VAL A 107 -4.72 5.66 -0.91
N HIS A 108 -5.95 5.46 -1.36
CA HIS A 108 -7.14 5.37 -0.50
C HIS A 108 -7.45 3.94 -0.04
N PHE A 109 -6.83 2.94 -0.67
CA PHE A 109 -7.10 1.52 -0.40
C PHE A 109 -5.81 0.74 -0.11
N GLY A 110 -4.99 1.25 0.82
CA GLY A 110 -3.81 0.54 1.30
C GLY A 110 -2.77 0.21 0.23
N GLY A 111 -2.67 1.03 -0.81
CA GLY A 111 -1.75 0.81 -1.92
C GLY A 111 -2.19 -0.29 -2.89
N ALA A 112 -3.46 -0.67 -2.89
CA ALA A 112 -3.95 -1.75 -3.75
C ALA A 112 -3.67 -1.49 -5.23
N PRO A 113 -3.14 -2.50 -5.97
CA PRO A 113 -2.92 -2.38 -7.40
C PRO A 113 -4.22 -2.12 -8.15
N GLN A 114 -4.19 -1.16 -9.07
CA GLN A 114 -5.31 -0.83 -9.96
C GLN A 114 -5.08 -1.38 -11.38
N THR A 115 -3.90 -1.93 -11.62
CA THR A 115 -3.48 -2.49 -12.91
C THR A 115 -3.42 -4.00 -12.81
N ASP A 116 -4.05 -4.70 -13.77
CA ASP A 116 -4.01 -6.15 -13.85
C ASP A 116 -2.58 -6.66 -14.02
N GLY A 117 -2.29 -7.80 -13.38
CA GLY A 117 -0.96 -8.41 -13.44
C GLY A 117 0.08 -7.81 -12.50
N SER A 118 -0.33 -6.90 -11.61
CA SER A 118 0.53 -6.32 -10.57
C SER A 118 0.18 -6.92 -9.21
N PRO A 119 0.82 -8.02 -8.77
CA PRO A 119 0.41 -8.74 -7.57
C PRO A 119 0.76 -8.01 -6.27
N CYS A 120 1.83 -7.21 -6.27
CA CYS A 120 2.29 -6.52 -5.08
C CYS A 120 1.64 -5.15 -4.93
N PRO A 121 1.11 -4.79 -3.76
CA PRO A 121 0.63 -3.44 -3.46
C PRO A 121 1.79 -2.46 -3.27
N ALA A 122 1.51 -1.16 -3.35
CA ALA A 122 2.44 -0.14 -2.90
C ALA A 122 2.74 -0.32 -1.40
N ARG A 123 3.98 -0.08 -1.01
CA ARG A 123 4.38 -0.23 0.39
C ARG A 123 3.83 0.89 1.23
N GLU A 124 2.92 0.55 2.12
CA GLU A 124 2.38 1.47 3.12
C GLU A 124 3.23 1.48 4.39
N TYR A 125 3.31 2.64 5.01
CA TYR A 125 3.93 2.86 6.32
C TYR A 125 2.87 3.27 7.34
N ARG A 126 3.12 2.94 8.61
CA ARG A 126 2.29 3.43 9.71
C ARG A 126 2.48 4.93 9.87
N VAL A 127 1.39 5.68 9.96
CA VAL A 127 1.41 7.10 10.27
C VAL A 127 0.69 7.32 11.60
N THR A 128 1.33 8.05 12.50
CA THR A 128 0.71 8.54 13.72
C THR A 128 0.78 10.06 13.76
N LYS A 129 -0.33 10.68 14.14
CA LYS A 129 -0.44 12.14 14.30
C LYS A 129 -0.69 12.49 15.76
N ASN A 130 0.11 13.40 16.28
CA ASN A 130 -0.08 13.97 17.61
C ASN A 130 0.06 15.49 17.51
N GLY A 131 -1.07 16.21 17.59
CA GLY A 131 -1.09 17.64 17.27
C GLY A 131 -0.65 17.90 15.84
N SER A 132 0.38 18.70 15.64
CA SER A 132 1.00 18.95 14.32
C SER A 132 2.09 17.94 13.97
N VAL A 133 2.54 17.12 14.93
CA VAL A 133 3.63 16.17 14.73
C VAL A 133 3.13 14.92 14.00
N ILE A 134 3.79 14.58 12.91
CA ILE A 134 3.58 13.36 12.12
C ILE A 134 4.79 12.44 12.32
N ARG A 135 4.52 11.19 12.65
CA ARG A 135 5.55 10.14 12.69
C ARG A 135 5.19 9.03 11.71
N ILE A 136 6.16 8.67 10.89
CA ILE A 136 6.07 7.62 9.88
C ILE A 136 7.06 6.52 10.25
N SER A 137 6.58 5.29 10.32
CA SER A 137 7.40 4.14 10.70
C SER A 137 6.94 2.88 10.00
N ASN A 138 7.76 1.83 10.04
CA ASN A 138 7.31 0.50 9.64
C ASN A 138 6.17 0.02 10.56
N PHE A 139 5.37 -0.91 10.03
CA PHE A 139 4.34 -1.61 10.81
C PHE A 139 4.98 -2.59 11.79
#